data_eaf3c6fbd5e2b900742e325f580a76a3
#
_entry.id   eaf3c6fbd5e2b900742e325f580a76a3
#
_cell.length_a   1.000
_cell.length_b   1.000
_cell.length_c   1.000
_cell.angle_alpha   90.00
_cell.angle_beta   90.00
_cell.angle_gamma   90.00
#
_symmetry.space_group_name_H-M   'P 1'
#
loop_
_entity.id
_entity.type
_entity.pdbx_description
1 polymer ?
#
loop_
_entity_poly.entity_id
_entity_poly.type
_entity_poly.pdbx_seq_one_letter_code
_entity_poly.pdbx_strand_id
1 'polypeptide(L)'
;LNASHTYRGGGDGETPKNRAVGYLGIDWEKKDGFFAVKKVIRGAAWDNEVRSPLDEPGINVGAGDFILAVNGIALNEFPDPWAAFEGLADKTVELTVNAKPSFTGSRTVVVKTLDDETRLRNLAWIEGNRQEVDKASGGKIGYIYVPDTGVEGQNELVRQFYGQWNKEGLVIDERFNNGGQTGLSNYSIVSH
;
A
#
# COMPACT_ATOMS: atom_id res chain seq x y z
N LEU A 1 -23.53 -4.33 29.86
CA LEU A 1 -24.15 -4.51 28.53
C LEU A 1 -23.92 -5.95 28.09
N ASN A 2 -24.99 -6.74 28.01
CA ASN A 2 -24.97 -8.16 27.58
C ASN A 2 -25.32 -8.28 26.09
N ALA A 3 -24.83 -7.39 25.24
CA ALA A 3 -25.08 -7.45 23.82
C ALA A 3 -23.77 -7.66 23.06
N SER A 4 -23.73 -8.65 22.17
CA SER A 4 -22.69 -8.76 21.15
C SER A 4 -22.92 -7.63 20.12
N HIS A 5 -21.84 -7.06 19.58
CA HIS A 5 -21.88 -5.97 18.59
C HIS A 5 -22.47 -4.65 19.12
N THR A 6 -21.91 -4.13 20.21
CA THR A 6 -22.28 -2.80 20.72
C THR A 6 -21.37 -1.75 20.09
N TYR A 7 -21.95 -0.84 19.32
CA TYR A 7 -21.24 0.30 18.73
C TYR A 7 -21.50 1.54 19.58
N ARG A 8 -20.46 2.27 19.96
CA ARG A 8 -20.55 3.56 20.62
C ARG A 8 -19.98 4.63 19.71
N GLY A 9 -20.82 5.54 19.25
CA GLY A 9 -20.40 6.74 18.53
C GLY A 9 -19.76 7.75 19.47
N GLY A 10 -18.85 8.57 18.95
CA GLY A 10 -18.17 9.62 19.70
C GLY A 10 -19.12 10.73 20.15
N GLY A 11 -18.71 11.48 21.19
CA GLY A 11 -19.35 12.72 21.63
C GLY A 11 -18.78 13.95 20.91
N ASP A 12 -19.31 15.13 21.24
CA ASP A 12 -18.80 16.42 20.75
C ASP A 12 -17.38 16.65 21.29
N GLY A 13 -16.39 16.42 20.46
CA GLY A 13 -14.98 16.70 20.71
C GLY A 13 -14.47 17.70 19.68
N GLU A 14 -13.54 18.57 20.09
CA GLU A 14 -12.80 19.37 19.13
C GLU A 14 -12.08 18.44 18.16
N THR A 15 -12.44 18.52 16.88
CA THR A 15 -11.70 17.84 15.81
C THR A 15 -10.36 18.55 15.63
N PRO A 16 -9.22 17.92 15.95
CA PRO A 16 -7.92 18.51 15.65
C PRO A 16 -7.87 18.86 14.15
N LYS A 17 -7.28 19.98 13.81
CA LYS A 17 -7.01 20.31 12.40
C LYS A 17 -6.11 19.21 11.85
N ASN A 18 -6.71 18.30 11.10
CA ASN A 18 -5.97 17.24 10.45
C ASN A 18 -5.12 17.87 9.34
N ARG A 19 -3.81 17.93 9.56
CA ARG A 19 -2.84 18.26 8.51
C ARG A 19 -2.51 16.96 7.79
N ALA A 20 -3.29 16.66 6.76
CA ALA A 20 -3.12 15.43 6.01
C ALA A 20 -1.71 15.34 5.39
N VAL A 21 -0.98 14.29 5.73
CA VAL A 21 0.37 14.02 5.21
C VAL A 21 0.26 13.49 3.78
N GLY A 22 1.09 14.00 2.89
CA GLY A 22 1.23 13.45 1.55
C GLY A 22 2.12 12.21 1.57
N TYR A 23 1.70 11.16 0.86
CA TYR A 23 2.47 9.92 0.76
C TYR A 23 3.05 9.72 -0.64
N LEU A 24 4.21 9.08 -0.70
CA LEU A 24 4.87 8.74 -1.97
C LEU A 24 4.73 7.25 -2.34
N GLY A 25 4.07 6.45 -1.48
CA GLY A 25 3.96 5.01 -1.71
C GLY A 25 5.33 4.32 -1.69
N ILE A 26 6.16 4.66 -0.70
CA ILE A 26 7.51 4.10 -0.55
C ILE A 26 7.80 3.70 0.89
N ASP A 27 8.77 2.83 1.06
CA ASP A 27 9.46 2.66 2.33
C ASP A 27 10.71 3.53 2.34
N TRP A 28 10.90 4.22 3.44
CA TRP A 28 12.05 5.08 3.65
C TRP A 28 13.20 4.34 4.36
N GLU A 29 14.42 4.75 4.08
CA GLU A 29 15.58 4.44 4.90
C GLU A 29 16.41 5.70 5.15
N LYS A 30 17.10 5.75 6.27
CA LYS A 30 18.07 6.83 6.55
C LYS A 30 19.48 6.30 6.32
N LYS A 31 20.21 6.95 5.41
CA LYS A 31 21.55 6.57 5.02
C LYS A 31 22.40 7.80 4.84
N ASP A 32 23.60 7.79 5.42
CA ASP A 32 24.56 8.91 5.32
C ASP A 32 23.96 10.27 5.73
N GLY A 33 23.02 10.28 6.69
CA GLY A 33 22.35 11.49 7.15
C GLY A 33 21.21 11.99 6.27
N PHE A 34 20.94 11.34 5.13
CA PHE A 34 19.85 11.65 4.20
C PHE A 34 18.79 10.58 4.18
N PHE A 35 17.62 10.93 3.63
CA PHE A 35 16.52 9.98 3.43
C PHE A 35 16.58 9.39 2.01
N ALA A 36 16.57 8.07 1.94
CA ALA A 36 16.59 7.32 0.69
C ALA A 36 15.33 6.46 0.53
N VAL A 37 15.02 6.11 -0.69
CA VAL A 37 13.99 5.16 -1.05
C VAL A 37 14.51 3.75 -0.76
N LYS A 38 13.99 3.10 0.27
CA LYS A 38 14.27 1.69 0.54
C LYS A 38 13.56 0.78 -0.46
N LYS A 39 12.30 1.10 -0.76
CA LYS A 39 11.44 0.33 -1.67
C LYS A 39 10.34 1.23 -2.21
N VAL A 40 10.06 1.13 -3.49
CA VAL A 40 8.84 1.67 -4.09
C VAL A 40 7.74 0.61 -3.91
N ILE A 41 6.63 0.98 -3.28
CA ILE A 41 5.49 0.09 -3.07
C ILE A 41 4.74 -0.03 -4.39
N ARG A 42 4.74 -1.21 -4.93
CA ARG A 42 3.95 -1.54 -6.11
C ARG A 42 2.71 -2.30 -5.65
N GLY A 43 1.54 -1.83 -6.08
CA GLY A 43 0.29 -2.53 -5.86
C GLY A 43 0.22 -3.84 -6.64
N ALA A 44 -0.96 -4.37 -6.80
CA ALA A 44 -1.18 -5.57 -7.59
C ALA A 44 -1.22 -5.23 -9.09
N ALA A 45 -0.67 -6.09 -9.94
CA ALA A 45 -0.59 -5.87 -11.39
C ALA A 45 -1.97 -5.75 -12.08
N TRP A 46 -3.02 -6.28 -11.44
CA TRP A 46 -4.40 -6.21 -11.94
C TRP A 46 -5.15 -4.95 -11.51
N ASP A 47 -4.61 -4.15 -10.57
CA ASP A 47 -5.21 -2.91 -10.07
C ASP A 47 -4.34 -1.73 -10.47
N ASN A 48 -4.85 -0.93 -11.40
CA ASN A 48 -4.18 0.26 -11.91
C ASN A 48 -4.70 1.55 -11.25
N GLU A 49 -5.68 1.45 -10.34
CA GLU A 49 -6.29 2.62 -9.71
C GLU A 49 -5.40 3.22 -8.62
N VAL A 50 -4.55 2.38 -7.99
CA VAL A 50 -3.68 2.81 -6.90
C VAL A 50 -2.23 2.48 -7.23
N ARG A 51 -1.43 3.52 -7.42
CA ARG A 51 -0.01 3.42 -7.77
C ARG A 51 0.83 4.39 -6.95
N SER A 52 2.08 3.99 -6.63
CA SER A 52 3.06 4.93 -6.10
C SER A 52 3.32 6.05 -7.09
N PRO A 53 3.32 7.33 -6.66
CA PRO A 53 3.73 8.45 -7.51
C PRO A 53 5.13 8.29 -8.11
N LEU A 54 6.00 7.51 -7.46
CA LEU A 54 7.35 7.24 -7.97
C LEU A 54 7.40 6.09 -8.98
N ASP A 55 6.32 5.30 -9.10
CA ASP A 55 6.18 4.24 -10.11
C ASP A 55 5.51 4.73 -11.40
N GLU A 56 5.24 6.03 -11.52
CA GLU A 56 4.68 6.62 -12.73
C GLU A 56 5.73 6.69 -13.85
N PRO A 57 5.30 6.48 -15.12
CA PRO A 57 6.19 6.56 -16.27
C PRO A 57 6.95 7.89 -16.33
N GLY A 58 8.25 7.83 -16.53
CA GLY A 58 9.10 9.02 -16.67
C GLY A 58 9.68 9.57 -15.37
N ILE A 59 9.23 9.14 -14.20
CA ILE A 59 9.75 9.61 -12.90
C ILE A 59 11.16 9.05 -12.65
N ASN A 60 11.39 7.76 -12.93
CA ASN A 60 12.69 7.10 -12.82
C ASN A 60 13.39 7.30 -11.44
N VAL A 61 12.62 7.17 -10.36
CA VAL A 61 13.12 7.16 -8.98
C VAL A 61 12.87 5.77 -8.41
N GLY A 62 13.89 5.15 -7.84
CA GLY A 62 13.81 3.78 -7.37
C GLY A 62 14.52 3.54 -6.05
N ALA A 63 14.59 2.27 -5.65
CA ALA A 63 15.31 1.88 -4.43
C ALA A 63 16.79 2.27 -4.53
N GLY A 64 17.30 2.89 -3.47
CA GLY A 64 18.66 3.42 -3.38
C GLY A 64 18.79 4.88 -3.77
N ASP A 65 17.82 5.48 -4.45
CA ASP A 65 17.84 6.92 -4.72
C ASP A 65 17.51 7.72 -3.44
N PHE A 66 18.13 8.88 -3.32
CA PHE A 66 17.90 9.83 -2.23
C PHE A 66 16.85 10.86 -2.64
N ILE A 67 15.94 11.15 -1.73
CA ILE A 67 15.04 12.30 -1.83
C ILE A 67 15.63 13.39 -0.93
N LEU A 68 16.20 14.40 -1.53
CA LEU A 68 17.01 15.40 -0.83
C LEU A 68 16.17 16.58 -0.36
N ALA A 69 15.15 16.96 -1.13
CA ALA A 69 14.26 18.07 -0.79
C ALA A 69 12.86 17.86 -1.35
N VAL A 70 11.88 18.50 -0.72
CA VAL A 70 10.50 18.67 -1.23
C VAL A 70 10.17 20.15 -1.29
N ASN A 71 9.67 20.61 -2.44
CA ASN A 71 9.36 22.03 -2.70
C ASN A 71 10.50 22.98 -2.28
N GLY A 72 11.75 22.57 -2.51
CA GLY A 72 12.96 23.33 -2.19
C GLY A 72 13.41 23.27 -0.73
N ILE A 73 12.66 22.59 0.16
CA ILE A 73 13.02 22.43 1.58
C ILE A 73 13.75 21.10 1.76
N ALA A 74 14.97 21.13 2.31
CA ALA A 74 15.79 19.95 2.48
C ALA A 74 15.19 18.98 3.50
N LEU A 75 15.06 17.70 3.14
CA LEU A 75 14.45 16.69 3.99
C LEU A 75 15.26 16.40 5.26
N ASN A 76 16.56 16.51 5.22
CA ASN A 76 17.44 16.26 6.36
C ASN A 76 17.30 17.30 7.48
N GLU A 77 16.57 18.40 7.26
CA GLU A 77 16.21 19.37 8.29
C GLU A 77 15.06 18.87 9.19
N PHE A 78 14.37 17.79 8.79
CA PHE A 78 13.25 17.22 9.54
C PHE A 78 13.66 15.98 10.34
N PRO A 79 12.99 15.71 11.47
CA PRO A 79 13.27 14.54 12.31
C PRO A 79 12.95 13.22 11.59
N ASP A 80 11.93 13.25 10.73
CA ASP A 80 11.47 12.14 9.89
C ASP A 80 10.99 12.68 8.53
N PRO A 81 10.92 11.85 7.48
CA PRO A 81 10.56 12.31 6.14
C PRO A 81 9.10 12.75 6.03
N TRP A 82 8.17 12.19 6.83
CA TRP A 82 6.75 12.53 6.74
C TRP A 82 6.45 13.94 7.23
N ALA A 83 7.25 14.48 8.17
CA ALA A 83 7.10 15.86 8.62
C ALA A 83 7.26 16.88 7.49
N ALA A 84 8.11 16.58 6.49
CA ALA A 84 8.27 17.42 5.31
C ALA A 84 7.05 17.39 4.37
N PHE A 85 6.20 16.38 4.48
CA PHE A 85 4.99 16.20 3.66
C PHE A 85 3.69 16.58 4.37
N GLU A 86 3.77 17.18 5.56
CA GLU A 86 2.60 17.66 6.31
C GLU A 86 1.84 18.73 5.51
N GLY A 87 0.54 18.52 5.30
CA GLY A 87 -0.32 19.40 4.50
C GLY A 87 -0.18 19.23 2.99
N LEU A 88 0.58 18.23 2.54
CA LEU A 88 0.83 17.96 1.13
C LEU A 88 0.03 16.77 0.56
N ALA A 89 -0.96 16.25 1.28
CA ALA A 89 -1.85 15.20 0.79
C ALA A 89 -2.57 15.63 -0.50
N ASP A 90 -2.57 14.76 -1.51
CA ASP A 90 -3.20 14.99 -2.82
C ASP A 90 -2.71 16.28 -3.52
N LYS A 91 -1.44 16.66 -3.27
CA LYS A 91 -0.80 17.85 -3.84
C LYS A 91 0.29 17.49 -4.84
N THR A 92 0.45 18.32 -5.84
CA THR A 92 1.63 18.28 -6.71
C THR A 92 2.81 18.87 -5.95
N VAL A 93 3.90 18.13 -5.90
CA VAL A 93 5.14 18.52 -5.23
C VAL A 93 6.34 18.34 -6.16
N GLU A 94 7.34 19.17 -5.93
CA GLU A 94 8.64 19.05 -6.58
C GLU A 94 9.59 18.29 -5.64
N LEU A 95 10.17 17.20 -6.10
CA LEU A 95 11.16 16.44 -5.37
C LEU A 95 12.54 16.64 -5.99
N THR A 96 13.53 17.01 -5.17
CA THR A 96 14.94 16.97 -5.56
C THR A 96 15.50 15.61 -5.24
N VAL A 97 15.96 14.89 -6.25
CA VAL A 97 16.41 13.49 -6.13
C VAL A 97 17.80 13.28 -6.69
N ASN A 98 18.53 12.31 -6.16
CA ASN A 98 19.84 11.93 -6.64
C ASN A 98 20.15 10.47 -6.28
N ALA A 99 21.00 9.81 -7.06
CA ALA A 99 21.56 8.50 -6.73
C ALA A 99 22.63 8.56 -5.61
N LYS A 100 23.03 9.74 -5.19
CA LYS A 100 24.04 9.99 -4.13
C LYS A 100 23.46 10.93 -3.06
N PRO A 101 23.94 10.87 -1.81
CA PRO A 101 23.51 11.76 -0.72
C PRO A 101 24.10 13.17 -0.89
N SER A 102 23.83 13.82 -2.02
CA SER A 102 24.42 15.12 -2.39
C SER A 102 23.49 15.87 -3.33
N PHE A 103 23.39 17.18 -3.14
CA PHE A 103 22.70 18.07 -4.07
C PHE A 103 23.46 18.28 -5.39
N THR A 104 24.77 18.03 -5.40
CA THR A 104 25.57 18.12 -6.64
C THR A 104 25.17 17.02 -7.61
N GLY A 105 24.67 17.40 -8.79
CA GLY A 105 24.19 16.48 -9.81
C GLY A 105 22.78 15.93 -9.53
N SER A 106 22.05 16.51 -8.58
CA SER A 106 20.64 16.18 -8.37
C SER A 106 19.77 16.61 -9.55
N ARG A 107 18.61 16.01 -9.64
CA ARG A 107 17.56 16.37 -10.61
C ARG A 107 16.24 16.59 -9.89
N THR A 108 15.34 17.27 -10.54
CA THR A 108 13.99 17.51 -10.06
C THR A 108 13.00 16.60 -10.76
N VAL A 109 12.05 16.07 -10.00
CA VAL A 109 10.86 15.37 -10.51
C VAL A 109 9.63 15.98 -9.88
N VAL A 110 8.54 16.02 -10.63
CA VAL A 110 7.25 16.53 -10.16
C VAL A 110 6.30 15.35 -10.06
N VAL A 111 5.71 15.18 -8.88
CA VAL A 111 4.77 14.09 -8.60
C VAL A 111 3.55 14.61 -7.85
N LYS A 112 2.44 13.90 -7.94
CA LYS A 112 1.26 14.12 -7.12
C LYS A 112 1.27 13.13 -5.96
N THR A 113 1.33 13.63 -4.73
CA THR A 113 1.30 12.78 -3.54
C THR A 113 -0.05 12.08 -3.38
N LEU A 114 -0.05 10.95 -2.69
CA LEU A 114 -1.26 10.29 -2.24
C LEU A 114 -1.76 10.94 -0.94
N ASP A 115 -3.06 10.93 -0.73
CA ASP A 115 -3.71 11.28 0.54
C ASP A 115 -3.75 10.09 1.51
N ASP A 116 -3.73 8.87 0.97
CA ASP A 116 -3.67 7.61 1.71
C ASP A 116 -2.89 6.56 0.90
N GLU A 117 -2.12 5.72 1.56
CA GLU A 117 -1.41 4.60 0.93
C GLU A 117 -1.83 3.23 1.47
N THR A 118 -2.89 3.18 2.29
CA THR A 118 -3.37 1.95 2.92
C THR A 118 -3.75 0.90 1.90
N ARG A 119 -4.54 1.27 0.89
CA ARG A 119 -4.93 0.34 -0.19
C ARG A 119 -3.73 -0.13 -1.00
N LEU A 120 -2.81 0.77 -1.35
CA LEU A 120 -1.59 0.43 -2.09
C LEU A 120 -0.74 -0.59 -1.31
N ARG A 121 -0.55 -0.37 -0.01
CA ARG A 121 0.20 -1.27 0.86
C ARG A 121 -0.50 -2.60 1.06
N ASN A 122 -1.82 -2.59 1.20
CA ASN A 122 -2.62 -3.81 1.32
C ASN A 122 -2.49 -4.68 0.06
N LEU A 123 -2.63 -4.09 -1.12
CA LEU A 123 -2.45 -4.81 -2.39
C LEU A 123 -1.04 -5.36 -2.56
N ALA A 124 -0.02 -4.58 -2.18
CA ALA A 124 1.37 -5.03 -2.21
C ALA A 124 1.63 -6.20 -1.24
N TRP A 125 0.96 -6.19 -0.07
CA TRP A 125 1.04 -7.27 0.91
C TRP A 125 0.36 -8.55 0.39
N ILE A 126 -0.82 -8.45 -0.19
CA ILE A 126 -1.53 -9.58 -0.81
C ILE A 126 -0.68 -10.20 -1.92
N GLU A 127 -0.14 -9.37 -2.81
CA GLU A 127 0.71 -9.82 -3.90
C GLU A 127 2.00 -10.47 -3.40
N GLY A 128 2.61 -9.91 -2.35
CA GLY A 128 3.79 -10.49 -1.70
C GLY A 128 3.50 -11.89 -1.14
N ASN A 129 2.38 -12.07 -0.42
CA ASN A 129 1.97 -13.37 0.09
C ASN A 129 1.72 -14.38 -1.05
N ARG A 130 1.07 -13.93 -2.12
CA ARG A 130 0.84 -14.77 -3.30
C ARG A 130 2.15 -15.26 -3.92
N GLN A 131 3.12 -14.38 -4.07
CA GLN A 131 4.45 -14.72 -4.59
C GLN A 131 5.21 -15.68 -3.68
N GLU A 132 5.11 -15.51 -2.36
CA GLU A 132 5.72 -16.41 -1.38
C GLU A 132 5.11 -17.81 -1.47
N VAL A 133 3.78 -17.94 -1.54
CA VAL A 133 3.11 -19.25 -1.67
C VAL A 133 3.46 -19.91 -3.00
N ASP A 134 3.45 -19.16 -4.09
CA ASP A 134 3.80 -19.66 -5.42
C ASP A 134 5.25 -20.18 -5.44
N LYS A 135 6.18 -19.41 -4.93
CA LYS A 135 7.60 -19.77 -4.83
C LYS A 135 7.83 -21.00 -3.93
N ALA A 136 7.23 -21.01 -2.74
CA ALA A 136 7.40 -22.08 -1.76
C ALA A 136 6.84 -23.42 -2.26
N SER A 137 5.78 -23.39 -3.06
CA SER A 137 5.13 -24.57 -3.62
C SER A 137 5.65 -24.98 -5.01
N GLY A 138 6.56 -24.22 -5.60
CA GLY A 138 6.97 -24.41 -6.99
C GLY A 138 5.83 -24.20 -7.99
N GLY A 139 4.95 -23.25 -7.71
CA GLY A 139 3.81 -22.90 -8.55
C GLY A 139 2.57 -23.79 -8.40
N LYS A 140 2.59 -24.76 -7.47
CA LYS A 140 1.53 -25.77 -7.30
C LYS A 140 0.35 -25.29 -6.47
N ILE A 141 0.59 -24.42 -5.49
CA ILE A 141 -0.42 -23.91 -4.58
C ILE A 141 -0.78 -22.48 -4.97
N GLY A 142 -2.07 -22.18 -5.05
CA GLY A 142 -2.59 -20.84 -5.24
C GLY A 142 -2.80 -20.12 -3.90
N TYR A 143 -2.96 -18.79 -3.97
CA TYR A 143 -3.24 -17.95 -2.81
C TYR A 143 -4.41 -17.03 -3.11
N ILE A 144 -5.38 -17.00 -2.22
CA ILE A 144 -6.59 -16.16 -2.27
C ILE A 144 -6.68 -15.37 -0.97
N TYR A 145 -6.84 -14.05 -1.09
CA TYR A 145 -7.15 -13.19 0.04
C TYR A 145 -8.63 -12.80 0.03
N VAL A 146 -9.29 -12.97 1.18
CA VAL A 146 -10.72 -12.66 1.37
C VAL A 146 -10.85 -11.52 2.39
N PRO A 147 -11.13 -10.28 1.95
CA PRO A 147 -11.15 -9.10 2.82
C PRO A 147 -12.33 -9.06 3.78
N ASP A 148 -13.44 -9.67 3.41
CA ASP A 148 -14.68 -9.76 4.20
C ASP A 148 -15.51 -10.96 3.79
N THR A 149 -16.56 -11.26 4.55
CA THR A 149 -17.56 -12.27 4.23
C THR A 149 -18.84 -11.66 3.67
N GLY A 150 -18.76 -10.46 3.11
CA GLY A 150 -19.81 -9.78 2.37
C GLY A 150 -19.72 -10.01 0.85
N VAL A 151 -20.38 -9.14 0.10
CA VAL A 151 -20.43 -9.23 -1.36
C VAL A 151 -19.05 -9.03 -1.99
N GLU A 152 -18.23 -8.12 -1.45
CA GLU A 152 -16.91 -7.85 -1.98
C GLU A 152 -15.98 -9.05 -1.80
N GLY A 153 -15.92 -9.61 -0.59
CA GLY A 153 -15.13 -10.82 -0.32
C GLY A 153 -15.57 -12.01 -1.14
N GLN A 154 -16.88 -12.17 -1.37
CA GLN A 154 -17.40 -13.23 -2.23
C GLN A 154 -16.95 -13.04 -3.69
N ASN A 155 -17.05 -11.83 -4.22
CA ASN A 155 -16.61 -11.52 -5.58
C ASN A 155 -15.10 -11.76 -5.74
N GLU A 156 -14.30 -11.33 -4.74
CA GLU A 156 -12.87 -11.56 -4.72
C GLU A 156 -12.51 -13.05 -4.66
N LEU A 157 -13.18 -13.82 -3.81
CA LEU A 157 -13.00 -15.26 -3.70
C LEU A 157 -13.25 -15.95 -5.05
N VAL A 158 -14.42 -15.66 -5.65
CA VAL A 158 -14.80 -16.25 -6.95
C VAL A 158 -13.80 -15.89 -8.04
N ARG A 159 -13.47 -14.60 -8.15
CA ARG A 159 -12.53 -14.10 -9.18
C ARG A 159 -11.15 -14.75 -9.04
N GLN A 160 -10.61 -14.81 -7.82
CA GLN A 160 -9.29 -15.37 -7.56
C GLN A 160 -9.28 -16.89 -7.66
N PHE A 161 -10.38 -17.56 -7.29
CA PHE A 161 -10.52 -19.02 -7.42
C PHE A 161 -10.46 -19.44 -8.88
N TYR A 162 -11.28 -18.83 -9.75
CA TYR A 162 -11.29 -19.19 -11.17
C TYR A 162 -9.96 -18.87 -11.88
N GLY A 163 -9.23 -17.85 -11.40
CA GLY A 163 -7.88 -17.56 -11.90
C GLY A 163 -6.83 -18.61 -11.51
N GLN A 164 -7.13 -19.51 -10.57
CA GLN A 164 -6.21 -20.47 -9.98
C GLN A 164 -6.79 -21.89 -9.88
N TRP A 165 -7.89 -22.17 -10.58
CA TRP A 165 -8.61 -23.45 -10.52
C TRP A 165 -7.76 -24.67 -10.87
N ASN A 166 -6.68 -24.47 -11.63
CA ASN A 166 -5.75 -25.52 -12.08
C ASN A 166 -4.61 -25.79 -11.11
N LYS A 167 -4.58 -25.12 -9.98
CA LYS A 167 -3.58 -25.37 -8.92
C LYS A 167 -3.92 -26.67 -8.15
N GLU A 168 -2.90 -27.34 -7.61
CA GLU A 168 -3.06 -28.58 -6.82
C GLU A 168 -3.74 -28.33 -5.45
N GLY A 169 -3.72 -27.07 -4.97
CA GLY A 169 -4.35 -26.66 -3.74
C GLY A 169 -4.38 -25.13 -3.60
N LEU A 170 -5.08 -24.64 -2.58
CA LEU A 170 -5.24 -23.21 -2.33
C LEU A 170 -4.98 -22.87 -0.85
N VAL A 171 -4.28 -21.77 -0.61
CA VAL A 171 -4.28 -21.08 0.66
C VAL A 171 -5.33 -19.97 0.60
N ILE A 172 -6.31 -20.03 1.49
CA ILE A 172 -7.32 -18.98 1.65
C ILE A 172 -6.93 -18.18 2.89
N ASP A 173 -6.62 -16.91 2.69
CA ASP A 173 -6.18 -16.00 3.74
C ASP A 173 -7.31 -15.04 4.10
N GLU A 174 -7.80 -15.17 5.32
CA GLU A 174 -8.86 -14.33 5.88
C GLU A 174 -8.34 -13.41 7.01
N ARG A 175 -7.02 -13.23 7.10
CA ARG A 175 -6.45 -12.29 8.09
C ARG A 175 -6.97 -10.89 7.83
N PHE A 176 -7.33 -10.18 8.91
CA PHE A 176 -7.92 -8.84 8.85
C PHE A 176 -9.29 -8.78 8.17
N ASN A 177 -9.99 -9.92 8.09
CA ASN A 177 -11.35 -9.98 7.58
C ASN A 177 -12.28 -9.12 8.44
N ASN A 178 -13.05 -8.25 7.80
CA ASN A 178 -13.95 -7.31 8.47
C ASN A 178 -15.33 -7.93 8.84
N GLY A 179 -15.49 -9.24 8.64
CA GLY A 179 -16.75 -9.91 8.85
C GLY A 179 -17.74 -9.71 7.69
N GLY A 180 -19.00 -10.05 7.90
CA GLY A 180 -20.07 -9.95 6.90
C GLY A 180 -21.19 -10.95 7.19
N GLN A 181 -22.25 -10.92 6.38
CA GLN A 181 -23.44 -11.76 6.57
C GLN A 181 -23.65 -12.81 5.47
N THR A 182 -22.75 -12.95 4.52
CA THR A 182 -22.87 -14.03 3.52
C THR A 182 -22.49 -15.35 4.18
N GLY A 183 -23.49 -16.06 4.62
CA GLY A 183 -23.32 -17.38 5.21
C GLY A 183 -22.68 -18.38 4.24
N LEU A 184 -22.69 -19.62 4.61
CA LEU A 184 -22.12 -20.85 4.02
C LEU A 184 -22.01 -20.96 2.47
N SER A 185 -22.57 -20.04 1.69
CA SER A 185 -22.48 -20.03 0.23
C SER A 185 -21.05 -19.86 -0.30
N ASN A 186 -20.17 -19.19 0.47
CA ASN A 186 -18.79 -18.98 0.09
C ASN A 186 -17.97 -20.28 0.14
N TYR A 187 -18.32 -21.20 1.03
CA TYR A 187 -17.61 -22.47 1.19
C TYR A 187 -18.05 -23.56 0.20
N SER A 188 -19.24 -23.43 -0.40
CA SER A 188 -19.73 -24.42 -1.36
C SER A 188 -18.99 -24.38 -2.73
N ILE A 189 -18.34 -23.29 -3.05
CA ILE A 189 -17.56 -23.14 -4.28
C ILE A 189 -16.23 -23.88 -4.21
N VAL A 190 -15.69 -24.07 -3.02
CA VAL A 190 -14.34 -24.64 -2.77
C VAL A 190 -14.38 -26.16 -2.51
N SER A 191 -15.58 -26.75 -2.36
CA SER A 191 -15.76 -28.15 -2.00
C SER A 191 -16.01 -29.11 -3.18
N HIS A 192 -15.78 -28.69 -4.40
CA HIS A 192 -15.94 -29.51 -5.60
C HIS A 192 -14.58 -29.68 -6.32
#